data_627eb7f8d9cf110916846f976e43f93f
#
_entry.id   627eb7f8d9cf110916846f976e43f93f
#
_cell.length_a   1.000
_cell.length_b   1.000
_cell.length_c   1.000
_cell.angle_alpha   90.00
_cell.angle_beta   90.00
_cell.angle_gamma   90.00
#
_symmetry.space_group_name_H-M   'P 1'
#
loop_
_entity.id
_entity.type
_entity.pdbx_description
1 polymer ?
#
loop_
_entity_poly.entity_id
_entity_poly.type
_entity_poly.pdbx_seq_one_letter_code
_entity_poly.pdbx_strand_id
1 'polypeptide(L)'
;PHFVAGSPDTPVNLWYWKADWNAEESKPSAVEMLIAKGHKKPVEVTKIQNVMGKGVFKDGQWKVVMKRPFASEDPGTVTPIEAGKVIPVSFHAWDGMNGEVGFQRSISSWFFLVIEKEIPKTAYGYTFGAVILAVGLEIFFIRKVKKNGK
;
A
#
# COMPACT_ATOMS: atom_id res chain seq x y z
N PRO A 1 6.34 18.66 -8.49
CA PRO A 1 6.18 17.21 -8.41
C PRO A 1 4.87 16.82 -9.05
N HIS A 2 4.93 15.99 -10.08
CA HIS A 2 3.77 15.62 -10.87
C HIS A 2 3.03 14.42 -10.22
N PHE A 3 2.51 14.62 -9.02
CA PHE A 3 1.90 13.56 -8.22
C PHE A 3 0.74 12.82 -8.90
N VAL A 4 0.05 13.46 -9.84
CA VAL A 4 -1.14 12.87 -10.48
C VAL A 4 -0.80 11.96 -11.66
N ALA A 5 0.31 12.20 -12.34
CA ALA A 5 0.68 11.48 -13.57
C ALA A 5 2.10 10.90 -13.53
N GLY A 6 2.82 11.08 -12.42
CA GLY A 6 4.19 10.63 -12.30
C GLY A 6 5.18 11.35 -13.22
N SER A 7 6.35 10.76 -13.37
CA SER A 7 7.39 11.12 -14.31
C SER A 7 8.04 9.86 -14.89
N PRO A 8 8.90 9.95 -15.91
CA PRO A 8 9.62 8.78 -16.40
C PRO A 8 10.43 8.05 -15.32
N ASP A 9 11.02 8.80 -14.38
CA ASP A 9 11.86 8.27 -13.29
C ASP A 9 11.04 7.82 -12.07
N THR A 10 9.83 8.37 -11.91
CA THR A 10 8.90 8.07 -10.82
C THR A 10 7.50 7.84 -11.36
N PRO A 11 7.29 6.70 -12.01
CA PRO A 11 5.98 6.37 -12.58
C PRO A 11 4.94 6.13 -11.50
N VAL A 12 3.67 6.31 -11.85
CA VAL A 12 2.52 6.04 -10.99
C VAL A 12 1.74 4.86 -11.53
N ASN A 13 1.47 3.87 -10.68
CA ASN A 13 0.54 2.80 -11.01
C ASN A 13 -0.89 3.25 -10.75
N LEU A 14 -1.76 2.94 -11.69
CA LEU A 14 -3.18 3.20 -11.61
C LEU A 14 -3.92 1.87 -11.60
N TRP A 15 -4.86 1.72 -10.68
CA TRP A 15 -5.77 0.59 -10.63
C TRP A 15 -7.13 1.11 -11.08
N TYR A 16 -7.46 0.81 -12.32
CA TYR A 16 -8.62 1.35 -12.98
C TYR A 16 -9.76 0.33 -12.97
N TRP A 17 -10.81 0.65 -12.23
CA TRP A 17 -12.04 -0.13 -12.15
C TRP A 17 -13.14 0.50 -13.00
N LYS A 18 -13.96 -0.33 -13.63
CA LYS A 18 -15.19 0.09 -14.32
C LYS A 18 -16.37 -0.73 -13.86
N ALA A 19 -17.51 -0.05 -13.75
CA ALA A 19 -18.77 -0.67 -13.34
C ALA A 19 -19.27 -1.73 -14.35
N ASP A 20 -19.18 -1.46 -15.64
CA ASP A 20 -19.56 -2.36 -16.72
C ASP A 20 -18.72 -3.64 -16.75
N TRP A 21 -17.43 -3.56 -16.45
CA TRP A 21 -16.55 -4.75 -16.38
C TRP A 21 -16.93 -5.72 -15.25
N ASN A 22 -17.67 -5.24 -14.29
CA ASN A 22 -18.13 -6.08 -13.17
C ASN A 22 -19.13 -7.17 -13.58
N ALA A 23 -19.87 -6.92 -14.64
CA ALA A 23 -20.87 -7.83 -15.22
C ALA A 23 -20.30 -8.63 -16.41
N GLU A 24 -19.08 -8.36 -16.86
CA GLU A 24 -18.46 -9.00 -18.01
C GLU A 24 -17.78 -10.31 -17.60
N GLU A 25 -18.45 -11.44 -17.86
CA GLU A 25 -17.96 -12.78 -17.49
C GLU A 25 -16.62 -13.15 -18.17
N SER A 26 -16.33 -12.57 -19.32
CA SER A 26 -15.08 -12.81 -20.06
C SER A 26 -13.85 -12.20 -19.39
N LYS A 27 -14.04 -11.23 -18.47
CA LYS A 27 -12.94 -10.57 -17.77
C LYS A 27 -12.64 -11.26 -16.44
N PRO A 28 -11.37 -11.63 -16.20
CA PRO A 28 -10.96 -12.25 -14.95
C PRO A 28 -11.02 -11.26 -13.76
N SER A 29 -11.07 -9.97 -14.04
CA SER A 29 -11.12 -8.89 -13.04
C SER A 29 -11.82 -7.67 -13.62
N ALA A 30 -12.60 -6.97 -12.80
CA ALA A 30 -13.17 -5.66 -13.14
C ALA A 30 -12.16 -4.50 -12.97
N VAL A 31 -10.89 -4.81 -12.79
CA VAL A 31 -9.80 -3.83 -12.62
C VAL A 31 -8.71 -4.10 -13.64
N GLU A 32 -8.19 -3.04 -14.21
CA GLU A 32 -7.02 -3.04 -15.09
C GLU A 32 -5.90 -2.23 -14.45
N MET A 33 -4.68 -2.74 -14.53
CA MET A 33 -3.51 -2.04 -14.03
C MET A 33 -2.85 -1.25 -15.15
N LEU A 34 -2.68 0.04 -14.93
CA LEU A 34 -2.09 0.97 -15.86
C LEU A 34 -0.87 1.64 -15.23
N ILE A 35 -0.02 2.21 -16.06
CA ILE A 35 1.14 3.00 -15.64
C ILE A 35 1.13 4.37 -16.33
N ALA A 36 1.33 5.42 -15.54
CA ALA A 36 1.50 6.79 -16.02
C ALA A 36 2.95 7.24 -15.79
N LYS A 37 3.57 7.79 -16.83
CA LYS A 37 4.98 8.24 -16.87
C LYS A 37 5.11 9.73 -17.15
N GLY A 38 4.11 10.51 -16.77
CA GLY A 38 4.06 11.96 -16.94
C GLY A 38 2.95 12.43 -17.88
N HIS A 39 2.62 13.72 -17.82
CA HIS A 39 1.50 14.31 -18.57
C HIS A 39 1.67 14.31 -20.09
N LYS A 40 2.91 14.20 -20.57
CA LYS A 40 3.20 14.22 -22.02
C LYS A 40 3.19 12.83 -22.66
N LYS A 41 3.00 11.78 -21.86
CA LYS A 41 2.94 10.40 -22.34
C LYS A 41 1.54 9.84 -22.12
N PRO A 42 1.03 9.01 -23.01
CA PRO A 42 -0.21 8.29 -22.78
C PRO A 42 -0.05 7.36 -21.59
N VAL A 43 -1.16 7.09 -20.92
CA VAL A 43 -1.23 6.02 -19.90
C VAL A 43 -1.16 4.68 -20.64
N GLU A 44 -0.31 3.80 -20.18
CA GLU A 44 -0.06 2.48 -20.79
C GLU A 44 -0.67 1.38 -19.93
N VAL A 45 -1.24 0.37 -20.57
CA VAL A 45 -1.65 -0.88 -19.89
C VAL A 45 -0.39 -1.66 -19.56
N THR A 46 -0.26 -2.09 -18.30
CA THR A 46 0.90 -2.91 -17.89
C THR A 46 0.81 -4.33 -18.48
N LYS A 47 1.95 -4.92 -18.81
CA LYS A 47 1.99 -6.30 -19.34
C LYS A 47 1.48 -7.31 -18.33
N ILE A 48 1.81 -7.10 -17.05
CA ILE A 48 1.37 -7.96 -15.96
C ILE A 48 0.14 -7.34 -15.32
N GLN A 49 -0.97 -8.08 -15.34
CA GLN A 49 -2.26 -7.71 -14.76
C GLN A 49 -2.53 -8.55 -13.52
N ASN A 50 -1.89 -8.20 -12.41
CA ASN A 50 -2.03 -8.94 -11.15
C ASN A 50 -2.91 -8.23 -10.10
N VAL A 51 -3.58 -7.15 -10.49
CA VAL A 51 -4.62 -6.52 -9.68
C VAL A 51 -5.95 -7.20 -9.96
N MET A 52 -6.61 -7.64 -8.91
CA MET A 52 -7.97 -8.18 -8.98
C MET A 52 -8.92 -7.23 -8.27
N GLY A 53 -10.11 -7.08 -8.79
CA GLY A 53 -11.12 -6.24 -8.17
C GLY A 53 -12.53 -6.59 -8.57
N LYS A 54 -13.44 -6.27 -7.68
CA LYS A 54 -14.88 -6.44 -7.87
C LYS A 54 -15.62 -5.31 -7.16
N GLY A 55 -16.67 -4.81 -7.78
CA GLY A 55 -17.60 -3.85 -7.19
C GLY A 55 -18.98 -4.45 -6.97
N VAL A 56 -19.69 -3.93 -6.00
CA VAL A 56 -21.10 -4.22 -5.75
C VAL A 56 -21.84 -2.90 -5.58
N PHE A 57 -22.91 -2.73 -6.35
CA PHE A 57 -23.82 -1.60 -6.18
C PHE A 57 -24.96 -1.99 -5.25
N LYS A 58 -25.11 -1.24 -4.17
CA LYS A 58 -26.20 -1.45 -3.20
C LYS A 58 -26.54 -0.13 -2.52
N ASP A 59 -27.84 0.10 -2.31
CA ASP A 59 -28.35 1.28 -1.60
C ASP A 59 -27.85 2.62 -2.21
N GLY A 60 -27.76 2.70 -3.55
CA GLY A 60 -27.29 3.89 -4.26
C GLY A 60 -25.78 4.12 -4.22
N GLN A 61 -25.00 3.17 -3.72
CA GLN A 61 -23.55 3.29 -3.57
C GLN A 61 -22.80 2.11 -4.18
N TRP A 62 -21.65 2.39 -4.76
CA TRP A 62 -20.67 1.39 -5.14
C TRP A 62 -19.72 1.09 -3.99
N LYS A 63 -19.54 -0.20 -3.71
CA LYS A 63 -18.46 -0.71 -2.85
C LYS A 63 -17.52 -1.51 -3.72
N VAL A 64 -16.29 -1.03 -3.85
CA VAL A 64 -15.28 -1.64 -4.72
C VAL A 64 -14.13 -2.15 -3.86
N VAL A 65 -13.75 -3.40 -4.08
CA VAL A 65 -12.57 -4.00 -3.45
C VAL A 65 -11.54 -4.29 -4.53
N MET A 66 -10.32 -3.87 -4.30
CA MET A 66 -9.17 -4.14 -5.16
C MET A 66 -8.07 -4.79 -4.35
N LYS A 67 -7.41 -5.79 -4.91
CA LYS A 67 -6.30 -6.50 -4.25
C LYS A 67 -5.19 -6.81 -5.25
N ARG A 68 -3.95 -6.82 -4.74
CA ARG A 68 -2.74 -7.19 -5.47
C ARG A 68 -1.74 -7.86 -4.52
N PRO A 69 -0.93 -8.81 -4.98
CA PRO A 69 0.25 -9.27 -4.24
C PRO A 69 1.22 -8.11 -3.96
N PHE A 70 1.93 -8.14 -2.86
CA PHE A 70 2.95 -7.14 -2.54
C PHE A 70 4.16 -7.25 -3.46
N ALA A 71 4.57 -8.49 -3.75
CA ALA A 71 5.64 -8.73 -4.71
C ALA A 71 5.19 -8.37 -6.14
N SER A 72 6.11 -7.83 -6.91
CA SER A 72 5.93 -7.56 -8.33
C SER A 72 6.85 -8.46 -9.14
N GLU A 73 6.29 -9.10 -10.16
CA GLU A 73 7.05 -9.87 -11.14
C GLU A 73 7.75 -8.97 -12.18
N ASP A 74 7.35 -7.70 -12.26
CA ASP A 74 7.93 -6.69 -13.14
C ASP A 74 8.18 -5.37 -12.36
N PRO A 75 9.31 -5.28 -11.64
CA PRO A 75 9.64 -4.08 -10.87
C PRO A 75 9.83 -2.81 -11.73
N GLY A 76 10.05 -2.96 -13.02
CA GLY A 76 10.23 -1.83 -13.95
C GLY A 76 8.94 -1.12 -14.30
N THR A 77 7.79 -1.80 -14.23
CA THR A 77 6.48 -1.24 -14.58
C THR A 77 5.49 -1.23 -13.42
N VAL A 78 5.77 -1.95 -12.36
CA VAL A 78 4.88 -2.06 -11.20
C VAL A 78 5.62 -1.63 -9.95
N THR A 79 5.11 -0.58 -9.31
CA THR A 79 5.67 -0.10 -8.04
C THR A 79 5.57 -1.20 -6.97
N PRO A 80 6.68 -1.68 -6.40
CA PRO A 80 6.65 -2.67 -5.35
C PRO A 80 6.02 -2.10 -4.08
N ILE A 81 5.26 -2.94 -3.38
CA ILE A 81 4.73 -2.62 -2.05
C ILE A 81 5.62 -3.29 -1.01
N GLU A 82 6.38 -2.49 -0.28
CA GLU A 82 7.36 -2.98 0.68
C GLU A 82 6.93 -2.65 2.11
N ALA A 83 7.08 -3.62 3.01
CA ALA A 83 6.83 -3.40 4.43
C ALA A 83 7.78 -2.34 5.02
N GLY A 84 7.23 -1.44 5.82
CA GLY A 84 7.96 -0.32 6.43
C GLY A 84 8.10 0.91 5.53
N LYS A 85 7.63 0.86 4.28
CA LYS A 85 7.61 2.03 3.39
C LYS A 85 6.23 2.69 3.37
N VAL A 86 6.25 3.99 3.13
CA VAL A 86 5.04 4.80 2.94
C VAL A 86 4.60 4.71 1.49
N ILE A 87 3.32 4.43 1.28
CA ILE A 87 2.70 4.33 -0.04
C ILE A 87 1.68 5.45 -0.17
N PRO A 88 1.96 6.49 -0.96
CA PRO A 88 0.97 7.52 -1.24
C PRO A 88 -0.10 6.98 -2.18
N VAL A 89 -1.37 7.17 -1.82
CA VAL A 89 -2.53 6.79 -2.64
C VAL A 89 -3.51 7.94 -2.77
N SER A 90 -4.16 8.05 -3.91
CA SER A 90 -5.24 8.98 -4.18
C SER A 90 -6.31 8.29 -5.00
N PHE A 91 -7.56 8.69 -4.80
CA PHE A 91 -8.70 8.11 -5.51
C PHE A 91 -9.25 9.12 -6.50
N HIS A 92 -9.60 8.61 -7.68
CA HIS A 92 -10.26 9.39 -8.73
C HIS A 92 -11.57 8.69 -9.07
N ALA A 93 -12.64 9.46 -9.18
CA ALA A 93 -13.96 8.96 -9.54
C ALA A 93 -14.54 9.77 -10.70
N TRP A 94 -15.10 9.07 -11.66
CA TRP A 94 -15.84 9.63 -12.79
C TRP A 94 -17.29 9.21 -12.68
N ASP A 95 -18.21 10.16 -12.81
CA ASP A 95 -19.63 9.87 -12.91
C ASP A 95 -19.99 9.57 -14.37
N GLY A 96 -20.12 8.28 -14.67
CA GLY A 96 -20.50 7.82 -16.01
C GLY A 96 -21.90 8.25 -16.43
N MET A 97 -22.81 8.51 -15.50
CA MET A 97 -24.16 9.00 -15.80
C MET A 97 -24.13 10.45 -16.31
N ASN A 98 -23.17 11.24 -15.84
CA ASN A 98 -22.94 12.60 -16.29
C ASN A 98 -21.95 12.67 -17.47
N GLY A 99 -21.53 11.53 -18.01
CA GLY A 99 -20.59 11.47 -19.15
C GLY A 99 -19.20 12.01 -18.82
N GLU A 100 -18.80 11.98 -17.56
CA GLU A 100 -17.48 12.45 -17.12
C GLU A 100 -16.36 11.63 -17.74
N VAL A 101 -15.39 12.30 -18.35
CA VAL A 101 -14.23 11.69 -19.00
C VAL A 101 -12.97 12.54 -18.80
N GLY A 102 -11.80 11.89 -18.86
CA GLY A 102 -10.52 12.58 -18.83
C GLY A 102 -10.29 13.38 -17.55
N PHE A 103 -10.25 14.70 -17.66
CA PHE A 103 -10.03 15.58 -16.50
C PHE A 103 -11.30 15.96 -15.74
N GLN A 104 -12.47 15.67 -16.27
CA GLN A 104 -13.75 15.84 -15.58
C GLN A 104 -13.92 14.67 -14.60
N ARG A 105 -13.42 14.85 -13.38
CA ARG A 105 -13.47 13.81 -12.33
C ARG A 105 -13.33 14.42 -10.94
N SER A 106 -13.82 13.73 -9.96
CA SER A 106 -13.55 14.01 -8.56
C SER A 106 -12.21 13.37 -8.15
N ILE A 107 -11.42 14.09 -7.36
CA ILE A 107 -10.11 13.65 -6.88
C ILE A 107 -10.08 13.78 -5.36
N SER A 108 -9.70 12.72 -4.66
CA SER A 108 -9.49 12.78 -3.22
C SER A 108 -8.19 13.50 -2.87
N SER A 109 -8.05 13.89 -1.61
CA SER A 109 -6.72 14.19 -1.04
C SER A 109 -5.82 12.94 -1.09
N TRP A 110 -4.52 13.15 -0.87
CA TRP A 110 -3.56 12.05 -0.74
C TRP A 110 -3.65 11.41 0.64
N PHE A 111 -3.70 10.10 0.65
CA PHE A 111 -3.56 9.25 1.83
C PHE A 111 -2.20 8.56 1.80
N PHE A 112 -1.65 8.31 2.98
CA PHE A 112 -0.37 7.65 3.13
C PHE A 112 -0.58 6.34 3.88
N LEU A 113 -0.45 5.22 3.15
CA LEU A 113 -0.55 3.89 3.72
C LEU A 113 0.84 3.43 4.17
N VAL A 114 0.90 2.80 5.32
CA VAL A 114 2.12 2.17 5.83
C VAL A 114 1.81 0.71 6.07
N ILE A 115 2.56 -0.17 5.40
CA ILE A 115 2.52 -1.59 5.69
C ILE A 115 3.47 -1.84 6.86
N GLU A 116 2.92 -2.26 7.99
CA GLU A 116 3.73 -2.56 9.16
C GLU A 116 4.71 -3.69 8.87
N LYS A 117 5.94 -3.50 9.34
CA LYS A 117 6.95 -4.55 9.28
C LYS A 117 6.77 -5.48 10.47
N GLU A 118 6.70 -6.78 10.21
CA GLU A 118 6.67 -7.75 11.31
C GLU A 118 7.90 -7.60 12.20
N ILE A 119 7.67 -7.53 13.52
CA ILE A 119 8.73 -7.50 14.49
C ILE A 119 9.38 -8.89 14.53
N PRO A 120 10.68 -9.00 14.22
CA PRO A 120 11.35 -10.28 14.22
C PRO A 120 11.30 -10.91 15.63
N LYS A 121 11.01 -12.21 15.70
CA LYS A 121 10.90 -12.94 16.97
C LYS A 121 12.15 -12.81 17.84
N THR A 122 13.31 -12.62 17.23
CA THR A 122 14.58 -12.36 17.93
C THR A 122 14.56 -11.07 18.76
N ALA A 123 13.77 -10.06 18.39
CA ALA A 123 13.65 -8.82 19.16
C ALA A 123 13.08 -9.09 20.56
N TYR A 124 12.11 -9.98 20.67
CA TYR A 124 11.57 -10.39 21.97
C TYR A 124 12.62 -11.09 22.85
N GLY A 125 13.48 -11.91 22.23
CA GLY A 125 14.60 -12.56 22.93
C GLY A 125 15.60 -11.56 23.50
N TYR A 126 15.99 -10.56 22.70
CA TYR A 126 16.90 -9.49 23.16
C TYR A 126 16.28 -8.66 24.29
N THR A 127 15.01 -8.30 24.16
CA THR A 127 14.29 -7.53 25.19
C THR A 127 14.24 -8.32 26.50
N PHE A 128 13.89 -9.59 26.45
CA PHE A 128 13.84 -10.46 27.62
C PHE A 128 15.22 -10.63 28.27
N GLY A 129 16.26 -10.84 27.47
CA GLY A 129 17.64 -10.92 27.94
C GLY A 129 18.11 -9.62 28.63
N ALA A 130 17.79 -8.46 28.07
CA ALA A 130 18.12 -7.16 28.66
C ALA A 130 17.43 -6.95 30.02
N VAL A 131 16.17 -7.34 30.16
CA VAL A 131 15.44 -7.24 31.43
C VAL A 131 16.07 -8.13 32.50
N ILE A 132 16.41 -9.39 32.17
CA ILE A 132 17.08 -10.30 33.11
C ILE A 132 18.42 -9.74 33.57
N LEU A 133 19.19 -9.16 32.63
CA LEU A 133 20.50 -8.58 32.93
C LEU A 133 20.36 -7.35 33.85
N ALA A 134 19.40 -6.48 33.62
CA ALA A 134 19.12 -5.33 34.46
C ALA A 134 18.75 -5.74 35.89
N VAL A 135 17.81 -6.69 36.05
CA VAL A 135 17.41 -7.21 37.35
C VAL A 135 18.58 -7.92 38.07
N GLY A 136 19.38 -8.68 37.31
CA GLY A 136 20.58 -9.33 37.85
C GLY A 136 21.60 -8.35 38.40
N LEU A 137 21.85 -7.24 37.69
CA LEU A 137 22.73 -6.13 38.12
C LEU A 137 22.17 -5.46 39.38
N GLU A 138 20.89 -5.15 39.44
CA GLU A 138 20.29 -4.56 40.63
C GLU A 138 20.47 -5.45 41.86
N ILE A 139 20.17 -6.74 41.73
CA ILE A 139 20.35 -7.69 42.85
C ILE A 139 21.82 -7.75 43.27
N PHE A 140 22.75 -7.76 42.28
CA PHE A 140 24.18 -7.79 42.58
C PHE A 140 24.63 -6.54 43.37
N PHE A 141 24.21 -5.34 42.96
CA PHE A 141 24.55 -4.11 43.64
C PHE A 141 23.94 -4.05 45.05
N ILE A 142 22.70 -4.42 45.22
CA ILE A 142 22.04 -4.48 46.54
C ILE A 142 22.80 -5.41 47.49
N ARG A 143 23.19 -6.59 47.01
CA ARG A 143 23.97 -7.55 47.84
C ARG A 143 25.35 -7.02 48.22
N LYS A 144 26.02 -6.36 47.25
CA LYS A 144 27.35 -5.76 47.45
C LYS A 144 27.32 -4.63 48.49
N VAL A 145 26.34 -3.74 48.40
CA VAL A 145 26.13 -2.64 49.37
C VAL A 145 25.84 -3.18 50.76
N LYS A 146 24.96 -4.18 50.86
CA LYS A 146 24.62 -4.83 52.15
C LYS A 146 25.78 -5.55 52.79
N LYS A 147 26.75 -6.07 52.01
CA LYS A 147 27.96 -6.75 52.50
C LYS A 147 29.03 -5.76 53.01
N ASN A 148 29.14 -4.57 52.37
CA ASN A 148 30.13 -3.55 52.73
C ASN A 148 29.66 -2.58 53.83
N GLY A 149 28.39 -2.65 54.24
CA GLY A 149 27.81 -1.80 55.31
C GLY A 149 27.75 -2.51 56.67
N LYS A 150 28.44 -3.65 56.78
CA LYS A 150 28.76 -4.32 58.07
C LYS A 150 30.23 -4.18 58.30
#